data_04d7a59c586b5916c976bc5707938dcf
#
_entry.id   04d7a59c586b5916c976bc5707938dcf
#
_cell.length_a   1.000
_cell.length_b   1.000
_cell.length_c   1.000
_cell.angle_alpha   90.00
_cell.angle_beta   90.00
_cell.angle_gamma   90.00
#
_symmetry.space_group_name_H-M   'P 1'
#
loop_
_entity.id
_entity.type
_entity.pdbx_description
1 polymer ?
#
loop_
_entity_poly.entity_id
_entity_poly.type
_entity_poly.pdbx_seq_one_letter_code
_entity_poly.pdbx_strand_id
1 'polypeptide(L)'
;MNRRTLLMAGAGLVLGQADASSSRPRSGDVFVRPGDVSKTPLTPRDIAVGAPQIAAWPMDPVDGTVRSGSRLNQVILVRLDPETLSAETRARSADGVVAYSSICTHTGCDVDDWEPGAKALACQCHFSQFDPRDAAKVVDGPAPRPLPALPLKIADGMLVVAQPFTAAITFEKG
;
A
#
# COMPACT_ATOMS: atom_id res chain seq x y z
N MET A 1 11.54 63.63 -28.26
CA MET A 1 10.43 62.69 -27.97
C MET A 1 11.02 61.32 -27.71
N ASN A 2 11.25 60.96 -26.43
CA ASN A 2 11.84 59.68 -26.02
C ASN A 2 10.73 58.75 -25.54
N ARG A 3 10.46 57.70 -26.29
CA ARG A 3 9.58 56.59 -25.84
C ARG A 3 10.39 55.61 -25.04
N ARG A 4 10.25 55.57 -23.71
CA ARG A 4 10.74 54.54 -22.84
C ARG A 4 9.76 53.36 -22.87
N THR A 5 10.21 52.24 -23.47
CA THR A 5 9.50 50.96 -23.43
C THR A 5 9.75 50.34 -22.08
N LEU A 6 8.69 50.18 -21.27
CA LEU A 6 8.74 49.48 -19.97
C LEU A 6 8.56 48.01 -20.21
N LEU A 7 9.64 47.25 -20.05
CA LEU A 7 9.60 45.76 -20.06
C LEU A 7 9.06 45.30 -18.71
N MET A 8 7.83 44.80 -18.68
CA MET A 8 7.24 44.10 -17.54
C MET A 8 7.82 42.68 -17.53
N ALA A 9 8.73 42.39 -16.61
CA ALA A 9 9.16 41.04 -16.30
C ALA A 9 8.07 40.36 -15.48
N GLY A 10 7.28 39.50 -16.12
CA GLY A 10 6.34 38.62 -15.44
C GLY A 10 7.11 37.51 -14.72
N ALA A 11 7.19 37.61 -13.40
CA ALA A 11 7.65 36.48 -12.57
C ALA A 11 6.56 35.40 -12.58
N GLY A 12 6.71 34.39 -13.44
CA GLY A 12 5.87 33.20 -13.41
C GLY A 12 6.12 32.42 -12.12
N LEU A 13 5.09 32.39 -11.26
CA LEU A 13 5.09 31.53 -10.07
C LEU A 13 5.00 30.09 -10.55
N VAL A 14 6.13 29.38 -10.58
CA VAL A 14 6.14 27.93 -10.80
C VAL A 14 5.61 27.29 -9.52
N LEU A 15 4.30 27.05 -9.48
CA LEU A 15 3.71 26.16 -8.49
C LEU A 15 4.24 24.76 -8.80
N GLY A 16 5.17 24.27 -7.97
CA GLY A 16 5.65 22.91 -8.05
C GLY A 16 4.46 21.95 -7.95
N GLN A 17 4.10 21.32 -9.06
CA GLN A 17 3.11 20.26 -9.06
C GLN A 17 3.71 19.11 -8.26
N ALA A 18 3.06 18.75 -7.14
CA ALA A 18 3.41 17.53 -6.41
C ALA A 18 3.34 16.36 -7.39
N ASP A 19 4.40 15.55 -7.43
CA ASP A 19 4.45 14.38 -8.30
C ASP A 19 3.27 13.46 -7.98
N ALA A 20 2.41 13.21 -8.96
CA ALA A 20 1.21 12.38 -8.79
C ALA A 20 1.54 10.97 -8.30
N SER A 21 2.75 10.45 -8.63
CA SER A 21 3.23 9.15 -8.17
C SER A 21 3.48 9.11 -6.64
N SER A 22 3.74 10.25 -6.01
CA SER A 22 3.93 10.37 -4.56
C SER A 22 2.62 10.52 -3.78
N SER A 23 1.49 10.73 -4.46
CA SER A 23 0.20 10.87 -3.79
C SER A 23 -0.23 9.56 -3.12
N ARG A 24 -0.95 9.67 -1.98
CA ARG A 24 -1.44 8.50 -1.25
C ARG A 24 -2.41 7.67 -2.08
N PRO A 25 -2.54 6.34 -1.79
CA PRO A 25 -3.56 5.49 -2.38
C PRO A 25 -4.96 6.09 -2.21
N ARG A 26 -5.78 5.99 -3.26
CA ARG A 26 -7.14 6.53 -3.31
C ARG A 26 -8.15 5.44 -3.60
N SER A 27 -9.38 5.63 -3.15
CA SER A 27 -10.48 4.76 -3.56
C SER A 27 -10.60 4.75 -5.09
N GLY A 28 -10.66 3.55 -5.66
CA GLY A 28 -10.65 3.34 -7.11
C GLY A 28 -9.28 2.95 -7.70
N ASP A 29 -8.17 3.15 -6.99
CA ASP A 29 -6.88 2.64 -7.44
C ASP A 29 -6.91 1.12 -7.54
N VAL A 30 -6.30 0.57 -8.60
CA VAL A 30 -6.02 -0.86 -8.78
C VAL A 30 -4.60 -1.17 -8.29
N PHE A 31 -4.21 -2.44 -8.30
CA PHE A 31 -2.86 -2.83 -7.86
C PHE A 31 -2.07 -3.42 -9.01
N VAL A 32 -0.77 -3.10 -9.06
CA VAL A 32 0.19 -3.67 -10.01
C VAL A 32 1.43 -4.19 -9.28
N ARG A 33 2.12 -5.17 -9.87
CA ARG A 33 3.38 -5.69 -9.30
C ARG A 33 4.51 -4.67 -9.44
N PRO A 34 5.42 -4.61 -8.47
CA PRO A 34 6.66 -3.85 -8.63
C PRO A 34 7.43 -4.32 -9.88
N GLY A 35 7.87 -3.37 -10.70
CA GLY A 35 8.63 -3.67 -11.92
C GLY A 35 7.82 -4.21 -13.11
N ASP A 36 6.51 -4.39 -12.98
CA ASP A 36 5.66 -4.76 -14.11
C ASP A 36 5.51 -3.59 -15.10
N VAL A 37 6.21 -3.68 -16.23
CA VAL A 37 6.19 -2.67 -17.29
C VAL A 37 4.81 -2.60 -17.96
N SER A 38 4.10 -3.73 -18.04
CA SER A 38 2.76 -3.80 -18.62
C SER A 38 1.68 -3.21 -17.74
N LYS A 39 1.99 -3.00 -16.46
CA LYS A 39 1.09 -2.47 -15.44
C LYS A 39 -0.25 -3.22 -15.38
N THR A 40 -0.17 -4.56 -15.46
CA THR A 40 -1.35 -5.41 -15.45
C THR A 40 -2.03 -5.38 -14.08
N PRO A 41 -3.31 -4.96 -13.98
CA PRO A 41 -4.02 -4.95 -12.72
C PRO A 41 -4.17 -6.34 -12.11
N LEU A 42 -3.90 -6.45 -10.81
CA LEU A 42 -4.02 -7.69 -10.06
C LEU A 42 -5.48 -8.07 -9.80
N THR A 43 -5.75 -9.36 -9.93
CA THR A 43 -7.00 -10.00 -9.55
C THR A 43 -6.77 -10.89 -8.32
N PRO A 44 -7.81 -11.33 -7.60
CA PRO A 44 -7.63 -12.31 -6.52
C PRO A 44 -6.94 -13.60 -6.95
N ARG A 45 -7.11 -14.01 -8.22
CA ARG A 45 -6.53 -15.25 -8.76
C ARG A 45 -5.01 -15.19 -8.93
N ASP A 46 -4.44 -13.99 -8.98
CA ASP A 46 -3.00 -13.78 -9.08
C ASP A 46 -2.27 -14.03 -7.74
N ILE A 47 -3.04 -14.26 -6.67
CA ILE A 47 -2.55 -14.49 -5.31
C ILE A 47 -3.06 -15.86 -4.85
N ALA A 48 -2.16 -16.81 -4.66
CA ALA A 48 -2.53 -18.14 -4.19
C ALA A 48 -2.97 -18.10 -2.72
N VAL A 49 -4.01 -18.87 -2.38
CA VAL A 49 -4.51 -18.94 -0.99
C VAL A 49 -3.46 -19.56 -0.08
N GLY A 50 -3.13 -18.88 1.02
CA GLY A 50 -2.18 -19.34 2.03
C GLY A 50 -0.71 -19.26 1.61
N ALA A 51 -0.41 -18.70 0.43
CA ALA A 51 0.96 -18.43 0.01
C ALA A 51 1.53 -17.19 0.75
N PRO A 52 2.86 -17.03 0.79
CA PRO A 52 3.49 -15.80 1.21
C PRO A 52 2.93 -14.57 0.49
N GLN A 53 3.05 -13.42 1.16
CA GLN A 53 2.60 -12.14 0.62
C GLN A 53 3.29 -11.76 -0.69
N ILE A 54 2.63 -10.93 -1.48
CA ILE A 54 3.23 -10.26 -2.63
C ILE A 54 3.23 -8.75 -2.41
N ALA A 55 4.29 -8.08 -2.82
CA ALA A 55 4.33 -6.62 -2.86
C ALA A 55 3.51 -6.10 -4.03
N ALA A 56 2.84 -4.96 -3.84
CA ALA A 56 2.09 -4.28 -4.89
C ALA A 56 2.11 -2.76 -4.72
N TRP A 57 1.95 -2.06 -5.84
CA TRP A 57 1.75 -0.63 -5.87
C TRP A 57 0.32 -0.30 -6.27
N PRO A 58 -0.37 0.61 -5.58
CA PRO A 58 -1.61 1.21 -6.08
C PRO A 58 -1.34 2.01 -7.35
N MET A 59 -2.27 1.96 -8.29
CA MET A 59 -2.21 2.66 -9.57
C MET A 59 -3.56 3.28 -9.90
N ASP A 60 -3.56 4.52 -10.32
CA ASP A 60 -4.74 5.15 -10.90
C ASP A 60 -5.08 4.48 -12.24
N PRO A 61 -6.25 3.83 -12.39
CA PRO A 61 -6.60 3.12 -13.62
C PRO A 61 -6.95 4.07 -14.79
N VAL A 62 -7.19 5.35 -14.51
CA VAL A 62 -7.60 6.32 -15.53
C VAL A 62 -6.40 6.82 -16.34
N ASP A 63 -5.31 7.17 -15.66
CA ASP A 63 -4.12 7.72 -16.29
C ASP A 63 -2.89 6.80 -16.23
N GLY A 64 -3.00 5.65 -15.55
CA GLY A 64 -1.93 4.68 -15.38
C GLY A 64 -0.80 5.15 -14.46
N THR A 65 -1.03 6.16 -13.62
CA THR A 65 -0.05 6.64 -12.65
C THR A 65 0.13 5.64 -11.52
N VAL A 66 1.27 4.96 -11.47
CA VAL A 66 1.66 4.09 -10.35
C VAL A 66 2.14 4.95 -9.20
N ARG A 67 1.60 4.73 -7.99
CA ARG A 67 1.93 5.55 -6.81
C ARG A 67 3.22 5.11 -6.12
N SER A 68 4.25 4.84 -6.91
CA SER A 68 5.56 4.36 -6.43
C SER A 68 6.54 5.46 -6.01
N GLY A 69 6.17 6.73 -6.13
CA GLY A 69 7.01 7.88 -5.74
C GLY A 69 7.19 8.03 -4.22
N SER A 70 6.47 7.24 -3.41
CA SER A 70 6.69 7.14 -1.97
C SER A 70 6.61 5.68 -1.52
N ARG A 71 7.65 5.19 -0.84
CA ARG A 71 7.65 3.83 -0.26
C ARG A 71 6.48 3.59 0.71
N LEU A 72 5.95 4.64 1.30
CA LEU A 72 4.79 4.56 2.20
C LEU A 72 3.47 4.20 1.47
N ASN A 73 3.48 4.12 0.15
CA ASN A 73 2.33 3.71 -0.65
C ASN A 73 2.36 2.22 -1.01
N GLN A 74 3.52 1.56 -0.83
CA GLN A 74 3.63 0.14 -1.10
C GLN A 74 2.79 -0.66 -0.11
N VAL A 75 2.10 -1.66 -0.63
CA VAL A 75 1.33 -2.62 0.16
C VAL A 75 1.84 -4.02 -0.04
N ILE A 76 1.55 -4.88 0.93
CA ILE A 76 1.66 -6.32 0.83
C ILE A 76 0.26 -6.91 0.77
N LEU A 77 0.05 -7.83 -0.16
CA LEU A 77 -1.20 -8.55 -0.40
C LEU A 77 -1.03 -10.01 -0.01
N VAL A 78 -1.98 -10.53 0.76
CA VAL A 78 -2.05 -11.96 1.12
C VAL A 78 -3.46 -12.44 0.85
N ARG A 79 -3.61 -13.64 0.26
CA ARG A 79 -4.92 -14.29 0.14
C ARG A 79 -5.04 -15.42 1.13
N LEU A 80 -6.07 -15.36 1.95
CA LEU A 80 -6.35 -16.28 3.04
C LEU A 80 -7.74 -16.88 2.88
N ASP A 81 -7.99 -18.02 3.55
CA ASP A 81 -9.33 -18.56 3.66
C ASP A 81 -10.21 -17.54 4.42
N PRO A 82 -11.31 -17.04 3.80
CA PRO A 82 -12.20 -16.06 4.42
C PRO A 82 -12.75 -16.48 5.78
N GLU A 83 -12.92 -17.78 6.02
CA GLU A 83 -13.42 -18.30 7.29
C GLU A 83 -12.41 -18.18 8.44
N THR A 84 -11.11 -18.00 8.12
CA THR A 84 -10.06 -17.79 9.11
C THR A 84 -9.87 -16.32 9.50
N LEU A 85 -10.53 -15.40 8.80
CA LEU A 85 -10.39 -13.97 9.02
C LEU A 85 -11.26 -13.52 10.21
N SER A 86 -10.72 -12.65 11.07
CA SER A 86 -11.53 -11.93 12.06
C SER A 86 -12.61 -11.11 11.34
N ALA A 87 -13.69 -10.77 12.04
CA ALA A 87 -14.78 -9.97 11.49
C ALA A 87 -14.28 -8.62 10.93
N GLU A 88 -13.34 -7.99 11.63
CA GLU A 88 -12.72 -6.74 11.23
C GLU A 88 -11.92 -6.89 9.92
N THR A 89 -11.09 -7.92 9.83
CA THR A 89 -10.28 -8.20 8.63
C THR A 89 -11.16 -8.57 7.45
N ARG A 90 -12.17 -9.41 7.67
CA ARG A 90 -13.13 -9.82 6.64
C ARG A 90 -13.85 -8.62 6.03
N ALA A 91 -14.27 -7.66 6.84
CA ALA A 91 -14.95 -6.45 6.37
C ALA A 91 -14.07 -5.55 5.46
N ARG A 92 -12.76 -5.75 5.49
CA ARG A 92 -11.77 -5.01 4.69
C ARG A 92 -11.15 -5.84 3.56
N SER A 93 -11.50 -7.11 3.47
CA SER A 93 -10.97 -8.06 2.48
C SER A 93 -11.82 -8.10 1.21
N ALA A 94 -11.23 -8.62 0.14
CA ALA A 94 -11.88 -8.88 -1.13
C ALA A 94 -11.51 -10.29 -1.61
N ASP A 95 -12.48 -11.23 -1.63
CA ASP A 95 -12.27 -12.65 -1.96
C ASP A 95 -11.09 -13.30 -1.18
N GLY A 96 -11.04 -13.02 0.13
CA GLY A 96 -9.97 -13.48 1.02
C GLY A 96 -8.65 -12.73 0.89
N VAL A 97 -8.52 -11.81 -0.06
CA VAL A 97 -7.33 -10.95 -0.17
C VAL A 97 -7.42 -9.81 0.82
N VAL A 98 -6.35 -9.63 1.60
CA VAL A 98 -6.14 -8.51 2.52
C VAL A 98 -4.93 -7.70 2.07
N ALA A 99 -4.94 -6.40 2.32
CA ALA A 99 -3.84 -5.49 2.02
C ALA A 99 -3.40 -4.74 3.28
N TYR A 100 -2.10 -4.73 3.52
CA TYR A 100 -1.48 -4.00 4.62
C TYR A 100 -0.33 -3.13 4.10
N SER A 101 0.01 -2.08 4.85
CA SER A 101 1.25 -1.33 4.61
C SER A 101 2.45 -2.28 4.65
N SER A 102 3.37 -2.14 3.71
CA SER A 102 4.65 -2.86 3.74
C SER A 102 5.64 -2.29 4.76
N ILE A 103 5.28 -1.26 5.52
CA ILE A 103 6.17 -0.55 6.43
C ILE A 103 5.96 -1.04 7.86
N CYS A 104 6.99 -1.65 8.44
CA CYS A 104 7.01 -2.08 9.82
C CYS A 104 6.84 -0.89 10.77
N THR A 105 5.93 -1.03 11.74
CA THR A 105 5.61 0.04 12.71
C THR A 105 6.68 0.23 13.79
N HIS A 106 7.71 -0.64 13.86
CA HIS A 106 8.86 -0.46 14.74
C HIS A 106 9.74 0.69 14.23
N THR A 107 10.64 0.45 13.30
CA THR A 107 11.60 1.46 12.80
C THR A 107 11.46 1.76 11.31
N GLY A 108 10.35 1.31 10.69
CA GLY A 108 10.06 1.62 9.29
C GLY A 108 10.77 0.74 8.26
N CYS A 109 11.33 -0.41 8.65
CA CYS A 109 11.82 -1.41 7.69
C CYS A 109 10.67 -1.99 6.86
N ASP A 110 11.00 -2.67 5.77
CA ASP A 110 10.01 -3.38 4.99
C ASP A 110 9.55 -4.68 5.69
N VAL A 111 8.27 -5.00 5.55
CA VAL A 111 7.67 -6.28 5.95
C VAL A 111 7.60 -7.13 4.69
N ASP A 112 8.67 -7.82 4.38
CA ASP A 112 8.88 -8.51 3.11
C ASP A 112 9.08 -10.02 3.25
N ASP A 113 9.00 -10.54 4.48
CA ASP A 113 9.16 -11.95 4.76
C ASP A 113 7.90 -12.59 5.33
N TRP A 114 7.88 -13.91 5.32
CA TRP A 114 6.77 -14.77 5.76
C TRP A 114 7.25 -15.83 6.74
N GLU A 115 6.62 -15.89 7.90
CA GLU A 115 6.85 -16.95 8.89
C GLU A 115 5.85 -18.09 8.67
N PRO A 116 6.29 -19.22 8.06
CA PRO A 116 5.37 -20.29 7.69
C PRO A 116 4.71 -20.97 8.89
N GLY A 117 5.42 -21.11 10.02
CA GLY A 117 4.91 -21.76 11.22
C GLY A 117 3.75 -21.01 11.85
N ALA A 118 3.89 -19.70 11.99
CA ALA A 118 2.84 -18.81 12.50
C ALA A 118 1.86 -18.35 11.42
N LYS A 119 2.17 -18.53 10.13
CA LYS A 119 1.46 -17.92 8.99
C LYS A 119 1.33 -16.41 9.17
N ALA A 120 2.45 -15.77 9.51
CA ALA A 120 2.53 -14.35 9.84
C ALA A 120 3.41 -13.60 8.84
N LEU A 121 3.06 -12.33 8.62
CA LEU A 121 3.91 -11.37 7.93
C LEU A 121 5.10 -11.05 8.83
N ALA A 122 6.31 -11.00 8.30
CA ALA A 122 7.52 -10.81 9.09
C ALA A 122 8.40 -9.66 8.57
N CYS A 123 9.04 -8.98 9.50
CA CYS A 123 10.02 -7.94 9.25
C CYS A 123 11.39 -8.41 9.73
N GLN A 124 12.35 -8.56 8.83
CA GLN A 124 13.68 -9.12 9.13
C GLN A 124 14.58 -8.21 9.99
N CYS A 125 14.30 -6.91 10.07
CA CYS A 125 15.17 -5.99 10.82
C CYS A 125 15.25 -6.33 12.31
N HIS A 126 14.10 -6.58 12.96
CA HIS A 126 14.02 -6.87 14.38
C HIS A 126 12.99 -7.96 14.69
N PHE A 127 12.66 -8.79 13.69
CA PHE A 127 11.82 -9.98 13.81
C PHE A 127 10.39 -9.73 14.31
N SER A 128 9.84 -8.53 14.05
CA SER A 128 8.43 -8.28 14.31
C SER A 128 7.56 -9.12 13.38
N GLN A 129 6.52 -9.77 13.95
CA GLN A 129 5.58 -10.59 13.22
C GLN A 129 4.16 -10.07 13.40
N PHE A 130 3.35 -10.19 12.34
CA PHE A 130 2.00 -9.65 12.28
C PHE A 130 1.03 -10.70 11.74
N ASP A 131 -0.08 -10.94 12.42
CA ASP A 131 -1.11 -11.88 11.96
C ASP A 131 -2.04 -11.23 10.91
N PRO A 132 -1.93 -11.60 9.64
CA PRO A 132 -2.76 -11.00 8.59
C PRO A 132 -4.23 -11.39 8.68
N ARG A 133 -4.59 -12.41 9.49
CA ARG A 133 -5.98 -12.85 9.70
C ARG A 133 -6.71 -11.95 10.71
N ASP A 134 -5.97 -11.29 11.59
CA ASP A 134 -6.52 -10.47 12.67
C ASP A 134 -5.94 -9.05 12.63
N ALA A 135 -6.34 -8.28 11.63
CA ALA A 135 -6.00 -6.87 11.44
C ALA A 135 -4.49 -6.56 11.49
N ALA A 136 -3.65 -7.52 11.08
CA ALA A 136 -2.19 -7.46 11.17
C ALA A 136 -1.70 -7.09 12.58
N LYS A 137 -2.33 -7.62 13.62
CA LYS A 137 -1.88 -7.48 15.00
C LYS A 137 -0.48 -8.03 15.16
N VAL A 138 0.30 -7.37 16.00
CA VAL A 138 1.62 -7.86 16.40
C VAL A 138 1.46 -9.14 17.22
N VAL A 139 2.12 -10.21 16.77
CA VAL A 139 2.14 -11.50 17.46
C VAL A 139 3.51 -11.83 18.04
N ASP A 140 4.56 -11.17 17.53
CA ASP A 140 5.92 -11.29 18.07
C ASP A 140 6.76 -10.07 17.70
N GLY A 141 7.86 -9.83 18.43
CA GLY A 141 8.83 -8.76 18.18
C GLY A 141 8.43 -7.39 18.74
N PRO A 142 9.28 -6.37 18.48
CA PRO A 142 9.20 -5.07 19.13
C PRO A 142 8.22 -4.07 18.49
N ALA A 143 7.53 -4.41 17.40
CA ALA A 143 6.60 -3.48 16.76
C ALA A 143 5.50 -3.02 17.77
N PRO A 144 5.27 -1.70 17.93
CA PRO A 144 4.36 -1.19 18.96
C PRO A 144 2.87 -1.29 18.58
N ARG A 145 2.53 -1.55 17.31
CA ARG A 145 1.13 -1.55 16.83
C ARG A 145 0.96 -2.33 15.53
N PRO A 146 -0.29 -2.70 15.17
CA PRO A 146 -0.61 -3.38 13.92
C PRO A 146 -0.13 -2.60 12.68
N LEU A 147 0.02 -3.31 11.55
CA LEU A 147 0.19 -2.67 10.26
C LEU A 147 -1.13 -2.01 9.82
N PRO A 148 -1.10 -0.75 9.33
CA PRO A 148 -2.28 -0.14 8.73
C PRO A 148 -2.83 -0.96 7.58
N ALA A 149 -4.13 -1.28 7.60
CA ALA A 149 -4.80 -1.97 6.51
C ALA A 149 -5.24 -0.97 5.42
N LEU A 150 -5.22 -1.43 4.17
CA LEU A 150 -5.81 -0.72 3.03
C LEU A 150 -7.06 -1.52 2.58
N PRO A 151 -8.29 -1.07 2.93
CA PRO A 151 -9.51 -1.82 2.62
C PRO A 151 -9.69 -2.04 1.12
N LEU A 152 -10.11 -3.25 0.74
CA LEU A 152 -10.26 -3.70 -0.63
C LEU A 152 -11.72 -3.92 -1.02
N LYS A 153 -11.97 -3.89 -2.32
CA LYS A 153 -13.17 -4.41 -2.97
C LYS A 153 -12.82 -5.05 -4.31
N ILE A 154 -13.74 -5.78 -4.90
CA ILE A 154 -13.65 -6.23 -6.30
C ILE A 154 -14.45 -5.27 -7.18
N ALA A 155 -13.86 -4.82 -8.28
CA ALA A 155 -14.55 -4.14 -9.36
C ALA A 155 -13.98 -4.64 -10.69
N ASP A 156 -14.85 -5.01 -11.61
CA ASP A 156 -14.50 -5.58 -12.93
C ASP A 156 -13.50 -6.76 -12.83
N GLY A 157 -13.63 -7.58 -11.77
CA GLY A 157 -12.75 -8.72 -11.49
C GLY A 157 -11.38 -8.35 -10.90
N MET A 158 -11.05 -7.08 -10.78
CA MET A 158 -9.78 -6.58 -10.26
C MET A 158 -9.86 -6.28 -8.75
N LEU A 159 -8.71 -6.35 -8.09
CA LEU A 159 -8.54 -5.83 -6.73
C LEU A 159 -8.46 -4.30 -6.78
N VAL A 160 -9.30 -3.65 -5.99
CA VAL A 160 -9.44 -2.19 -5.99
C VAL A 160 -9.42 -1.66 -4.56
N VAL A 161 -8.75 -0.52 -4.34
CA VAL A 161 -8.80 0.21 -3.09
C VAL A 161 -10.22 0.69 -2.82
N ALA A 162 -10.81 0.27 -1.70
CA ALA A 162 -12.15 0.68 -1.30
C ALA A 162 -12.14 1.98 -0.49
N GLN A 163 -11.16 2.13 0.41
CA GLN A 163 -11.04 3.25 1.35
C GLN A 163 -9.55 3.57 1.59
N PRO A 164 -9.21 4.75 2.12
CA PRO A 164 -7.85 5.06 2.56
C PRO A 164 -7.35 4.08 3.63
N PHE A 165 -6.04 4.10 3.90
CA PHE A 165 -5.46 3.35 5.01
C PHE A 165 -6.21 3.61 6.33
N THR A 166 -6.40 2.55 7.11
CA THR A 166 -7.13 2.59 8.40
C THR A 166 -6.42 3.43 9.47
N ALA A 167 -5.13 3.68 9.30
CA ALA A 167 -4.33 4.55 10.17
C ALA A 167 -3.20 5.21 9.38
N ALA A 168 -2.60 6.24 9.95
CA ALA A 168 -1.37 6.82 9.41
C ALA A 168 -0.22 5.81 9.47
N ILE A 169 0.56 5.74 8.38
CA ILE A 169 1.78 4.92 8.34
C ILE A 169 2.87 5.69 9.08
N THR A 170 3.15 5.24 10.28
CA THR A 170 4.14 5.84 11.18
C THR A 170 4.98 4.74 11.84
N PHE A 171 6.21 5.08 12.19
CA PHE A 171 7.16 4.21 12.87
C PHE A 171 7.98 5.02 13.86
N GLU A 172 8.62 4.36 14.80
CA GLU A 172 9.50 5.02 15.77
C GLU A 172 10.77 5.48 15.04
N LYS A 173 11.20 6.70 15.34
CA LYS A 173 12.53 7.16 14.90
C LYS A 173 13.55 6.55 15.86
N GLY A 174 14.37 5.64 15.36
CA GLY A 174 15.54 5.16 16.09
C GLY A 174 16.54 6.27 16.37
#